data_e61544eed1667777a2676897f56dcfb2
#
_entry.id   e61544eed1667777a2676897f56dcfb2
#
_cell.length_a   1.000
_cell.length_b   1.000
_cell.length_c   1.000
_cell.angle_alpha   90.00
_cell.angle_beta   90.00
_cell.angle_gamma   90.00
#
_symmetry.space_group_name_H-M   'P 1'
#
loop_
_entity.id
_entity.type
_entity.pdbx_description
1 polymer ?
#
loop_
_entity_poly.entity_id
_entity_poly.type
_entity_poly.pdbx_seq_one_letter_code
_entity_poly.pdbx_strand_id
1 'polypeptide(L)'
;MLRGMAAASALAPAFLVALDVMIDSNFRRSVVLMLDHDPERGAMGLVINRTTDVPLAQLCKTQDLRWLGPVTTRVDWGGPVGQDQGWVLLDDAAAEGVEAVSLIPGVHWARSREALKRVAENPGATARVMLGYAGWAAGQLEQEIAAGAWLVVPASRRIVFEEPLAACWEQ
;
A
#
# COMPACT_ATOMS: atom_id res chain seq x y z
N MET A 1 8.79 25.32 6.13
CA MET A 1 8.25 26.14 5.18
C MET A 1 7.06 25.52 4.43
N LEU A 2 6.64 26.20 3.43
CA LEU A 2 5.41 25.81 2.74
C LEU A 2 5.45 24.44 2.10
N ARG A 3 6.55 23.80 2.16
CA ARG A 3 6.63 22.43 1.69
C ARG A 3 5.61 21.53 2.34
N GLY A 4 5.44 21.69 3.65
CA GLY A 4 4.40 20.93 4.31
C GLY A 4 3.03 21.23 3.76
N MET A 5 2.82 22.45 3.32
CA MET A 5 1.56 22.84 2.71
C MET A 5 1.40 22.19 1.33
N ALA A 6 2.48 22.16 0.56
CA ALA A 6 2.43 21.49 -0.73
C ALA A 6 2.14 20.02 -0.55
N ALA A 7 2.71 19.41 0.52
CA ALA A 7 2.44 18.03 0.83
C ALA A 7 1.00 17.82 1.28
N ALA A 8 0.30 18.89 1.66
CA ALA A 8 -1.11 18.81 1.96
C ALA A 8 -1.94 18.59 0.70
N SER A 9 -1.30 18.16 -0.36
CA SER A 9 -1.97 17.73 -1.56
C SER A 9 -3.02 16.67 -1.23
N ALA A 10 -4.20 16.78 -1.81
CA ALA A 10 -5.26 15.80 -1.63
C ALA A 10 -4.92 14.47 -2.26
N LEU A 11 -3.80 14.35 -2.97
CA LEU A 11 -3.40 13.12 -3.64
C LEU A 11 -2.60 12.18 -2.72
N ALA A 12 -2.13 12.66 -1.57
CA ALA A 12 -1.48 11.81 -0.57
C ALA A 12 -1.59 12.49 0.80
N PRO A 13 -2.05 11.76 1.84
CA PRO A 13 -2.59 10.40 1.76
C PRO A 13 -4.02 10.40 1.22
N ALA A 14 -4.32 9.45 0.36
CA ALA A 14 -5.64 9.29 -0.23
C ALA A 14 -5.72 7.92 -0.89
N PHE A 15 -6.94 7.50 -1.27
CA PHE A 15 -7.08 6.39 -2.20
C PHE A 15 -7.25 6.92 -3.62
N LEU A 16 -6.69 6.20 -4.57
CA LEU A 16 -7.03 6.33 -5.98
C LEU A 16 -7.83 5.10 -6.37
N VAL A 17 -9.03 5.33 -6.88
CA VAL A 17 -9.91 4.26 -7.32
C VAL A 17 -9.93 4.28 -8.85
N ALA A 18 -9.54 3.17 -9.47
CA ALA A 18 -9.54 3.06 -10.93
C ALA A 18 -10.96 3.16 -11.47
N LEU A 19 -11.18 4.04 -12.43
CA LEU A 19 -12.46 4.20 -13.08
C LEU A 19 -12.57 3.28 -14.30
N ASP A 20 -13.77 3.16 -14.84
CA ASP A 20 -14.03 2.20 -15.92
C ASP A 20 -13.17 2.40 -17.17
N VAL A 21 -12.70 3.62 -17.40
CA VAL A 21 -11.81 3.89 -18.54
C VAL A 21 -10.42 3.29 -18.34
N MET A 22 -10.07 2.87 -17.15
CA MET A 22 -8.78 2.26 -16.85
C MET A 22 -8.73 0.85 -17.42
N ILE A 23 -8.00 0.69 -18.53
CA ILE A 23 -7.88 -0.59 -19.21
C ILE A 23 -6.53 -1.27 -18.97
N ASP A 24 -5.58 -0.57 -18.36
CA ASP A 24 -4.27 -1.14 -18.01
C ASP A 24 -4.47 -2.30 -17.07
N SER A 25 -4.01 -3.49 -17.44
CA SER A 25 -4.18 -4.71 -16.65
C SER A 25 -3.56 -4.61 -15.26
N ASN A 26 -2.54 -3.77 -15.11
CA ASN A 26 -1.92 -3.57 -13.79
C ASN A 26 -2.83 -2.81 -12.83
N PHE A 27 -3.71 -1.96 -13.35
CA PHE A 27 -4.49 -1.05 -12.50
C PHE A 27 -6.00 -1.17 -12.67
N ARG A 28 -6.45 -1.99 -13.58
CA ARG A 28 -7.89 -2.16 -13.77
C ARG A 28 -8.56 -2.60 -12.46
N ARG A 29 -9.59 -1.86 -12.06
CA ARG A 29 -10.36 -2.11 -10.83
C ARG A 29 -9.49 -2.13 -9.57
N SER A 30 -8.38 -1.41 -9.60
CA SER A 30 -7.51 -1.33 -8.43
C SER A 30 -7.90 -0.16 -7.53
N VAL A 31 -7.54 -0.31 -6.26
CA VAL A 31 -7.56 0.75 -5.27
C VAL A 31 -6.11 0.93 -4.83
N VAL A 32 -5.61 2.15 -4.92
CA VAL A 32 -4.22 2.47 -4.57
C VAL A 32 -4.21 3.37 -3.35
N LEU A 33 -3.48 2.97 -2.32
CA LEU A 33 -3.21 3.81 -1.16
C LEU A 33 -2.00 4.68 -1.48
N MET A 34 -2.22 5.98 -1.60
CA MET A 34 -1.14 6.91 -1.93
C MET A 34 -0.28 7.19 -0.70
N LEU A 35 1.01 6.94 -0.84
CA LEU A 35 1.97 7.17 0.24
C LEU A 35 2.64 8.53 0.12
N ASP A 36 2.88 9.00 -1.10
CA ASP A 36 3.58 10.25 -1.33
C ASP A 36 3.16 10.86 -2.67
N HIS A 37 3.10 12.16 -2.71
CA HIS A 37 2.82 12.92 -3.92
C HIS A 37 3.55 14.25 -3.89
N ASP A 38 4.32 14.51 -4.93
CA ASP A 38 5.00 15.78 -5.14
C ASP A 38 4.78 16.16 -6.61
N PRO A 39 4.16 17.31 -6.89
CA PRO A 39 3.89 17.72 -8.27
C PRO A 39 5.15 17.79 -9.14
N GLU A 40 6.30 18.01 -8.55
CA GLU A 40 7.55 18.16 -9.28
C GLU A 40 8.39 16.89 -9.35
N ARG A 41 8.13 15.92 -8.49
CA ARG A 41 8.91 14.68 -8.42
C ARG A 41 8.13 13.45 -8.84
N GLY A 42 6.82 13.48 -8.71
CA GLY A 42 5.98 12.35 -9.01
C GLY A 42 5.24 11.84 -7.79
N ALA A 43 4.75 10.61 -7.87
CA ALA A 43 3.93 10.04 -6.83
C ALA A 43 4.20 8.56 -6.67
N MET A 44 3.89 8.01 -5.51
CA MET A 44 3.96 6.57 -5.28
C MET A 44 2.84 6.12 -4.34
N GLY A 45 2.43 4.89 -4.53
CA GLY A 45 1.40 4.29 -3.70
C GLY A 45 1.46 2.77 -3.76
N LEU A 46 0.55 2.15 -3.01
CA LEU A 46 0.45 0.70 -2.93
C LEU A 46 -0.95 0.27 -3.34
N VAL A 47 -1.03 -0.65 -4.29
CA VAL A 47 -2.30 -1.31 -4.60
C VAL A 47 -2.68 -2.14 -3.37
N ILE A 48 -3.92 -2.02 -2.91
CA ILE A 48 -4.34 -2.70 -1.67
C ILE A 48 -5.36 -3.80 -1.89
N ASN A 49 -5.81 -4.02 -3.11
CA ASN A 49 -6.85 -5.02 -3.38
C ASN A 49 -6.42 -6.13 -4.31
N ARG A 50 -5.13 -6.46 -4.32
CA ARG A 50 -4.61 -7.61 -5.07
C ARG A 50 -3.64 -8.40 -4.22
N THR A 51 -3.56 -9.70 -4.49
CA THR A 51 -2.63 -10.59 -3.81
C THR A 51 -1.72 -11.27 -4.82
N THR A 52 -0.63 -11.86 -4.31
CA THR A 52 0.27 -12.68 -5.12
C THR A 52 0.07 -14.15 -4.80
N ASP A 53 0.78 -15.01 -5.53
CA ASP A 53 0.82 -16.45 -5.21
C ASP A 53 1.95 -16.78 -4.23
N VAL A 54 2.69 -15.78 -3.75
CA VAL A 54 3.83 -16.00 -2.86
C VAL A 54 3.34 -16.18 -1.43
N PRO A 55 3.60 -17.32 -0.79
CA PRO A 55 3.27 -17.49 0.63
C PRO A 55 4.12 -16.52 1.48
N LEU A 56 3.49 -15.93 2.49
CA LEU A 56 4.23 -15.06 3.40
C LEU A 56 5.35 -15.83 4.11
N ALA A 57 5.12 -17.10 4.42
CA ALA A 57 6.15 -17.95 5.02
C ALA A 57 7.41 -18.01 4.16
N GLN A 58 7.25 -18.09 2.85
CA GLN A 58 8.38 -18.13 1.93
C GLN A 58 9.16 -16.82 1.93
N LEU A 59 8.45 -15.70 1.90
CA LEU A 59 9.11 -14.40 1.95
C LEU A 59 9.88 -14.23 3.26
N CYS A 60 9.27 -14.59 4.38
CA CYS A 60 9.93 -14.51 5.69
C CYS A 60 11.20 -15.37 5.70
N LYS A 61 11.16 -16.56 5.12
CA LYS A 61 12.31 -17.45 5.06
C LYS A 61 13.50 -16.82 4.32
N THR A 62 13.22 -16.05 3.27
CA THR A 62 14.30 -15.37 2.53
C THR A 62 15.00 -14.32 3.40
N GLN A 63 14.38 -13.87 4.48
CA GLN A 63 14.91 -12.88 5.39
C GLN A 63 15.37 -13.52 6.72
N ASP A 64 15.52 -14.84 6.76
CA ASP A 64 15.84 -15.59 7.97
C ASP A 64 14.84 -15.36 9.08
N LEU A 65 13.58 -15.24 8.71
CA LEU A 65 12.46 -15.08 9.66
C LEU A 65 11.53 -16.28 9.51
N ARG A 66 10.84 -16.60 10.60
CA ARG A 66 9.86 -17.67 10.62
C ARG A 66 8.46 -17.08 10.78
N TRP A 67 7.61 -17.34 9.81
CA TRP A 67 6.20 -16.96 9.87
C TRP A 67 5.46 -17.91 10.81
N LEU A 68 4.88 -17.39 11.87
CA LEU A 68 4.21 -18.20 12.90
C LEU A 68 2.71 -18.31 12.68
N GLY A 69 2.19 -17.73 11.61
CA GLY A 69 0.76 -17.72 11.32
C GLY A 69 0.34 -18.81 10.34
N PRO A 70 -0.88 -18.67 9.78
CA PRO A 70 -1.42 -19.67 8.85
C PRO A 70 -0.54 -19.83 7.61
N VAL A 71 -0.39 -21.07 7.16
CA VAL A 71 0.42 -21.35 5.95
C VAL A 71 -0.23 -20.80 4.69
N THR A 72 -1.53 -20.49 4.74
CA THR A 72 -2.27 -19.95 3.60
C THR A 72 -2.10 -18.44 3.42
N THR A 73 -1.48 -17.74 4.38
CA THR A 73 -1.28 -16.30 4.26
C THR A 73 -0.32 -16.01 3.11
N ARG A 74 -0.73 -15.10 2.24
CA ARG A 74 0.03 -14.72 1.07
C ARG A 74 0.52 -13.28 1.15
N VAL A 75 1.58 -12.99 0.41
CA VAL A 75 2.04 -11.63 0.22
C VAL A 75 1.09 -10.94 -0.74
N ASP A 76 0.72 -9.70 -0.45
CA ASP A 76 -0.12 -8.91 -1.34
C ASP A 76 0.72 -8.27 -2.45
N TRP A 77 0.06 -7.86 -3.52
CA TRP A 77 0.71 -7.21 -4.65
C TRP A 77 0.48 -5.70 -4.56
N GLY A 78 1.56 -4.94 -4.36
CA GLY A 78 1.50 -3.50 -4.18
C GLY A 78 1.66 -2.68 -5.45
N GLY A 79 2.09 -3.30 -6.55
CA GLY A 79 2.22 -2.60 -7.81
C GLY A 79 3.27 -3.22 -8.72
N PRO A 80 3.35 -2.71 -9.96
CA PRO A 80 4.22 -3.30 -10.99
C PRO A 80 5.68 -2.89 -10.89
N VAL A 81 6.03 -1.89 -10.07
CA VAL A 81 7.40 -1.38 -9.98
C VAL A 81 8.10 -2.03 -8.80
N GLY A 82 9.36 -2.40 -8.98
CA GLY A 82 10.18 -2.95 -7.90
C GLY A 82 9.53 -4.12 -7.19
N GLN A 83 9.13 -5.14 -7.93
CA GLN A 83 8.38 -6.26 -7.36
C GLN A 83 9.19 -7.13 -6.41
N ASP A 84 10.48 -6.88 -6.28
CA ASP A 84 11.35 -7.48 -5.27
C ASP A 84 11.44 -6.63 -3.99
N GLN A 85 10.81 -5.46 -3.99
CA GLN A 85 10.81 -4.55 -2.84
C GLN A 85 9.58 -4.78 -1.98
N GLY A 86 9.83 -5.00 -0.69
CA GLY A 86 8.76 -5.28 0.26
C GLY A 86 8.29 -4.05 1.01
N TRP A 87 7.02 -4.07 1.36
CA TRP A 87 6.34 -3.02 2.12
C TRP A 87 5.50 -3.66 3.20
N VAL A 88 5.43 -3.03 4.37
CA VAL A 88 4.60 -3.51 5.48
C VAL A 88 3.66 -2.40 5.88
N LEU A 89 2.36 -2.70 5.90
CA LEU A 89 1.34 -1.81 6.45
C LEU A 89 0.99 -2.31 7.84
N LEU A 90 0.91 -1.41 8.81
CA LEU A 90 0.73 -1.74 10.22
C LEU A 90 -0.33 -0.83 10.82
N ASP A 91 -1.15 -1.36 11.72
CA ASP A 91 -2.01 -0.48 12.52
C ASP A 91 -1.21 0.08 13.72
N ASP A 92 -1.87 0.85 14.59
CA ASP A 92 -1.18 1.50 15.69
C ASP A 92 -0.50 0.49 16.62
N ALA A 93 -1.17 -0.59 16.96
CA ALA A 93 -0.62 -1.59 17.88
C ALA A 93 0.55 -2.34 17.23
N ALA A 94 0.42 -2.71 15.97
CA ALA A 94 1.49 -3.42 15.26
C ALA A 94 2.71 -2.52 15.03
N ALA A 95 2.50 -1.23 14.87
CA ALA A 95 3.59 -0.27 14.65
C ALA A 95 4.32 0.13 15.92
N GLU A 96 3.80 -0.21 17.10
CA GLU A 96 4.42 0.17 18.36
C GLU A 96 5.82 -0.43 18.48
N GLY A 97 6.81 0.43 18.68
CA GLY A 97 8.20 0.02 18.77
C GLY A 97 8.87 -0.29 17.44
N VAL A 98 8.18 -0.05 16.34
CA VAL A 98 8.71 -0.23 14.98
C VAL A 98 8.90 1.13 14.34
N GLU A 99 10.03 1.34 13.68
CA GLU A 99 10.23 2.56 12.92
C GLU A 99 9.36 2.52 11.68
N ALA A 100 8.34 3.37 11.65
CA ALA A 100 7.35 3.40 10.58
C ALA A 100 6.88 4.83 10.33
N VAL A 101 6.37 5.07 9.13
CA VAL A 101 5.82 6.37 8.75
C VAL A 101 4.32 6.35 8.98
N SER A 102 3.82 7.29 9.78
CA SER A 102 2.38 7.47 9.98
C SER A 102 1.76 8.07 8.72
N LEU A 103 0.74 7.43 8.21
CA LEU A 103 0.08 7.90 6.98
C LEU A 103 -1.26 8.56 7.27
N ILE A 104 -2.16 7.83 7.90
CA ILE A 104 -3.46 8.29 8.38
C ILE A 104 -3.70 7.66 9.74
N PRO A 105 -4.69 8.12 10.52
CA PRO A 105 -4.97 7.48 11.82
C PRO A 105 -5.18 5.97 11.65
N GLY A 106 -4.39 5.19 12.37
CA GLY A 106 -4.47 3.74 12.35
C GLY A 106 -3.77 3.05 11.20
N VAL A 107 -3.03 3.78 10.35
CA VAL A 107 -2.27 3.18 9.24
C VAL A 107 -0.87 3.76 9.19
N HIS A 108 0.12 2.86 9.26
CA HIS A 108 1.54 3.20 9.15
C HIS A 108 2.17 2.30 8.09
N TRP A 109 3.26 2.74 7.51
CA TRP A 109 4.01 1.88 6.58
C TRP A 109 5.49 1.85 6.94
N ALA A 110 6.12 0.74 6.63
CA ALA A 110 7.53 0.51 6.87
C ALA A 110 8.10 -0.39 5.78
N ARG A 111 9.43 -0.38 5.66
CA ARG A 111 10.13 -1.20 4.68
C ARG A 111 11.25 -2.01 5.31
N SER A 112 11.37 -2.00 6.62
CA SER A 112 12.49 -2.62 7.30
C SER A 112 12.26 -4.11 7.54
N ARG A 113 13.36 -4.84 7.70
CA ARG A 113 13.31 -6.23 8.12
C ARG A 113 12.67 -6.35 9.51
N GLU A 114 12.89 -5.37 10.38
CA GLU A 114 12.31 -5.34 11.72
C GLU A 114 10.80 -5.27 11.69
N ALA A 115 10.23 -4.54 10.74
CA ALA A 115 8.78 -4.50 10.57
C ALA A 115 8.25 -5.87 10.13
N LEU A 116 8.93 -6.51 9.18
CA LEU A 116 8.56 -7.86 8.76
C LEU A 116 8.68 -8.86 9.91
N LYS A 117 9.73 -8.75 10.69
CA LYS A 117 9.93 -9.59 11.87
C LYS A 117 8.78 -9.43 12.87
N ARG A 118 8.35 -8.19 13.11
CA ARG A 118 7.22 -7.93 13.98
C ARG A 118 5.97 -8.68 13.50
N VAL A 119 5.70 -8.62 12.20
CA VAL A 119 4.55 -9.32 11.62
C VAL A 119 4.72 -10.83 11.74
N ALA A 120 5.91 -11.34 11.43
CA ALA A 120 6.18 -12.77 11.44
C ALA A 120 5.99 -13.39 12.84
N GLU A 121 6.40 -12.65 13.87
CA GLU A 121 6.34 -13.13 15.26
C GLU A 121 5.00 -12.86 15.93
N ASN A 122 4.15 -12.05 15.32
CA ASN A 122 2.86 -11.67 15.87
C ASN A 122 1.77 -11.83 14.80
N PRO A 123 1.44 -13.07 14.43
CA PRO A 123 0.52 -13.29 13.30
C PRO A 123 -0.90 -12.80 13.56
N GLY A 124 -1.24 -12.49 14.80
CA GLY A 124 -2.52 -11.86 15.14
C GLY A 124 -2.53 -10.35 14.99
N ALA A 125 -1.38 -9.73 14.68
CA ALA A 125 -1.32 -8.29 14.50
C ALA A 125 -2.06 -7.87 13.24
N THR A 126 -2.65 -6.68 13.26
CA THR A 126 -3.29 -6.10 12.08
C THR A 126 -2.22 -5.47 11.20
N ALA A 127 -1.84 -6.20 10.16
CA ALA A 127 -0.76 -5.82 9.28
C ALA A 127 -0.91 -6.49 7.92
N ARG A 128 -0.25 -5.92 6.93
CA ARG A 128 -0.21 -6.50 5.59
C ARG A 128 1.21 -6.39 5.04
N VAL A 129 1.65 -7.42 4.34
CA VAL A 129 2.96 -7.43 3.69
C VAL A 129 2.72 -7.51 2.20
N MET A 130 3.39 -6.65 1.44
CA MET A 130 3.20 -6.61 0.00
C MET A 130 4.52 -6.39 -0.73
N LEU A 131 4.54 -6.79 -1.98
CA LEU A 131 5.67 -6.64 -2.88
C LEU A 131 5.30 -5.70 -4.02
N GLY A 132 6.23 -4.82 -4.38
CA GLY A 132 6.05 -3.87 -5.47
C GLY A 132 5.28 -2.63 -5.03
N TYR A 133 5.29 -1.65 -5.90
CA TYR A 133 4.55 -0.40 -5.68
C TYR A 133 4.10 0.18 -7.02
N ALA A 134 3.24 1.18 -6.96
CA ALA A 134 2.80 1.97 -8.10
C ALA A 134 3.55 3.30 -8.09
N GLY A 135 4.07 3.72 -9.22
CA GLY A 135 4.81 4.97 -9.34
C GLY A 135 4.32 5.80 -10.51
N TRP A 136 4.38 7.12 -10.35
CA TRP A 136 4.03 8.08 -11.38
C TRP A 136 5.14 9.11 -11.50
N ALA A 137 5.49 9.46 -12.72
CA ALA A 137 6.41 10.55 -12.99
C ALA A 137 5.74 11.89 -12.65
N ALA A 138 6.55 12.95 -12.55
CA ALA A 138 6.02 14.29 -12.28
C ALA A 138 4.93 14.64 -13.29
N GLY A 139 3.75 15.03 -12.81
CA GLY A 139 2.62 15.41 -13.63
C GLY A 139 1.82 14.27 -14.24
N GLN A 140 2.32 13.06 -14.19
CA GLN A 140 1.64 11.92 -14.82
C GLN A 140 0.32 11.61 -14.15
N LEU A 141 0.31 11.52 -12.81
CA LEU A 141 -0.91 11.21 -12.08
C LEU A 141 -1.98 12.27 -12.31
N GLU A 142 -1.57 13.54 -12.29
CA GLU A 142 -2.50 14.65 -12.52
C GLU A 142 -3.14 14.54 -13.90
N GLN A 143 -2.37 14.16 -14.92
CA GLN A 143 -2.90 13.97 -16.26
C GLN A 143 -3.89 12.79 -16.31
N GLU A 144 -3.59 11.71 -15.61
CA GLU A 144 -4.49 10.56 -15.57
C GLU A 144 -5.78 10.87 -14.85
N ILE A 145 -5.71 11.65 -13.77
CA ILE A 145 -6.91 12.08 -13.06
C ILE A 145 -7.76 12.98 -13.99
N ALA A 146 -7.12 13.92 -14.67
CA ALA A 146 -7.83 14.80 -15.60
C ALA A 146 -8.46 14.03 -16.75
N ALA A 147 -7.86 12.91 -17.15
CA ALA A 147 -8.40 12.05 -18.18
C ALA A 147 -9.51 11.10 -17.69
N GLY A 148 -9.84 11.15 -16.40
CA GLY A 148 -10.91 10.32 -15.84
C GLY A 148 -10.51 8.91 -15.51
N ALA A 149 -9.20 8.62 -15.39
CA ALA A 149 -8.72 7.27 -15.07
C ALA A 149 -8.85 6.94 -13.58
N TRP A 150 -8.72 7.93 -12.71
CA TRP A 150 -8.70 7.73 -11.27
C TRP A 150 -9.70 8.67 -10.58
N LEU A 151 -10.37 8.14 -9.56
CA LEU A 151 -11.15 8.91 -8.62
C LEU A 151 -10.36 9.03 -7.33
N VAL A 152 -10.20 10.24 -6.80
CA VAL A 152 -9.51 10.47 -5.53
C VAL A 152 -10.53 10.46 -4.41
N VAL A 153 -10.34 9.59 -3.41
CA VAL A 153 -11.22 9.52 -2.26
C VAL A 153 -10.40 9.48 -0.97
N PRO A 154 -10.98 9.90 0.17
CA PRO A 154 -10.24 9.85 1.44
C PRO A 154 -9.82 8.43 1.79
N ALA A 155 -8.59 8.27 2.26
CA ALA A 155 -8.10 6.99 2.71
C ALA A 155 -8.73 6.61 4.05
N SER A 156 -8.93 5.32 4.27
CA SER A 156 -9.63 4.78 5.44
C SER A 156 -8.92 3.53 5.94
N ARG A 157 -8.67 3.48 7.25
CA ARG A 157 -8.11 2.30 7.90
C ARG A 157 -8.97 1.07 7.66
N ARG A 158 -10.28 1.24 7.71
CA ARG A 158 -11.22 0.13 7.52
C ARG A 158 -11.01 -0.55 6.17
N ILE A 159 -10.86 0.23 5.11
CA ILE A 159 -10.66 -0.34 3.78
C ILE A 159 -9.29 -0.97 3.65
N VAL A 160 -8.27 -0.38 4.28
CA VAL A 160 -6.91 -0.95 4.21
C VAL A 160 -6.85 -2.33 4.88
N PHE A 161 -7.48 -2.50 6.05
CA PHE A 161 -7.26 -3.69 6.87
C PHE A 161 -8.48 -4.60 7.02
N GLU A 162 -9.69 -4.09 6.87
CA GLU A 162 -10.89 -4.84 7.27
C GLU A 162 -11.76 -5.26 6.09
N GLU A 163 -11.64 -4.57 4.95
CA GLU A 163 -12.48 -4.88 3.80
C GLU A 163 -11.88 -6.03 3.00
N PRO A 164 -12.68 -7.02 2.56
CA PRO A 164 -12.18 -8.07 1.66
C PRO A 164 -11.62 -7.45 0.39
N LEU A 165 -10.50 -7.98 -0.11
CA LEU A 165 -9.83 -7.40 -1.29
C LEU A 165 -10.77 -7.28 -2.48
N ALA A 166 -11.62 -8.29 -2.71
CA ALA A 166 -12.53 -8.27 -3.83
C ALA A 166 -13.58 -7.15 -3.73
N ALA A 167 -13.88 -6.68 -2.52
CA ALA A 167 -14.90 -5.66 -2.29
C ALA A 167 -14.34 -4.24 -2.24
N CYS A 168 -13.02 -4.07 -2.11
CA CYS A 168 -12.42 -2.74 -1.92
C CYS A 168 -12.81 -1.76 -3.02
N TRP A 169 -12.79 -2.21 -4.27
CA TRP A 169 -13.08 -1.34 -5.40
C TRP A 169 -14.53 -0.86 -5.43
N GLU A 170 -15.42 -1.60 -4.81
CA GLU A 170 -16.87 -1.29 -4.81
C GLU A 170 -17.29 -0.37 -3.65
N GLN A 171 -16.40 -0.06 -2.72
CA GLN A 171 -16.69 0.77 -1.53
C GLN A 171 -16.62 2.30 -1.73
#